data_8f325f592dd58ffe3572fcfe7e691825
#
_entry.id   8f325f592dd58ffe3572fcfe7e691825
#
_cell.length_a   1.000
_cell.length_b   1.000
_cell.length_c   1.000
_cell.angle_alpha   90.00
_cell.angle_beta   90.00
_cell.angle_gamma   90.00
#
_symmetry.space_group_name_H-M   'P 1'
#
loop_
_entity.id
_entity.type
_entity.pdbx_description
1 polymer ?
#
loop_
_entity_poly.entity_id
_entity_poly.type
_entity_poly.pdbx_seq_one_letter_code
_entity_poly.pdbx_strand_id
1 'polypeptide(L)'
;DQICKQDYSDFLRFHKEKNADFSVAVMEVPWEAASRFGLMVADENDRITEFQEKPKNPKSNLASMGIYIFNWDILRKYLIEDEADPNSENDFGNNIIPNLLRDGRRMYAYHFDGYWKDVGTIPSLWEANMEVLDPEHSGINLFDENWKIYSRNSGMTGHKIAKNAVVTNSMITDGCRIEGGVKHSILFSGVKVEPGAVVEDSVVMGGSTIRSGAVVRHAIIAENVEIGENAVV
;
A
#
# COMPACT_ATOMS: atom_id res chain seq x y z
N ASP A 1 0.76 0.90 -6.29
CA ASP A 1 0.53 1.54 -4.99
C ASP A 1 0.92 0.58 -3.87
N GLN A 2 1.35 1.13 -2.72
CA GLN A 2 1.85 0.31 -1.62
C GLN A 2 1.52 0.92 -0.26
N ILE A 3 1.44 0.06 0.74
CA ILE A 3 1.26 0.43 2.15
C ILE A 3 2.50 -0.05 2.91
N CYS A 4 3.16 0.87 3.60
CA CYS A 4 4.25 0.55 4.53
C CYS A 4 4.34 1.63 5.61
N LYS A 5 5.00 1.31 6.71
CA LYS A 5 5.35 2.25 7.78
C LYS A 5 6.86 2.24 7.91
N GLN A 6 7.54 3.25 7.33
CA GLN A 6 9.00 3.29 7.19
C GLN A 6 9.57 4.62 7.72
N ASP A 7 10.68 4.54 8.46
CA ASP A 7 11.52 5.70 8.78
C ASP A 7 12.53 5.96 7.63
N TYR A 8 12.24 6.98 6.85
CA TYR A 8 13.12 7.39 5.75
C TYR A 8 14.47 7.95 6.23
N SER A 9 14.62 8.32 7.51
CA SER A 9 15.88 8.78 8.06
C SER A 9 16.92 7.67 8.12
N ASP A 10 16.50 6.45 8.47
CA ASP A 10 17.35 5.27 8.46
C ASP A 10 17.76 4.88 7.03
N PHE A 11 16.82 4.92 6.11
CA PHE A 11 17.12 4.67 4.69
C PHE A 11 18.09 5.71 4.11
N LEU A 12 17.90 7.00 4.45
CA LEU A 12 18.82 8.06 4.03
C LEU A 12 20.22 7.91 4.66
N ARG A 13 20.30 7.49 5.92
CA ARG A 13 21.57 7.20 6.60
C ARG A 13 22.32 6.09 5.87
N PHE A 14 21.66 4.97 5.59
CA PHE A 14 22.22 3.86 4.80
C PHE A 14 22.75 4.34 3.44
N HIS A 15 21.96 5.12 2.69
CA HIS A 15 22.38 5.67 1.40
C HIS A 15 23.68 6.48 1.49
N LYS A 16 23.81 7.31 2.54
CA LYS A 16 25.01 8.12 2.78
C LYS A 16 26.21 7.28 3.21
N GLU A 17 26.02 6.30 4.11
CA GLU A 17 27.07 5.39 4.60
C GLU A 17 27.66 4.55 3.46
N LYS A 18 26.82 4.05 2.56
CA LYS A 18 27.25 3.31 1.35
C LYS A 18 27.84 4.24 0.28
N ASN A 19 27.81 5.56 0.47
CA ASN A 19 28.18 6.55 -0.56
C ASN A 19 27.51 6.22 -1.90
N ALA A 20 26.23 5.90 -1.86
CA ALA A 20 25.46 5.40 -2.98
C ALA A 20 25.12 6.51 -3.99
N ASP A 21 25.00 6.17 -5.25
CA ASP A 21 24.40 7.00 -6.29
C ASP A 21 22.88 6.75 -6.36
N PHE A 22 22.48 5.50 -6.03
CA PHE A 22 21.12 5.02 -5.98
C PHE A 22 20.97 4.00 -4.84
N SER A 23 19.88 4.07 -4.11
CA SER A 23 19.46 3.03 -3.16
C SER A 23 17.99 2.75 -3.32
N VAL A 24 17.61 1.48 -3.20
CA VAL A 24 16.23 1.01 -3.28
C VAL A 24 15.88 0.25 -2.00
N ALA A 25 14.71 0.55 -1.45
CA ALA A 25 14.16 -0.29 -0.39
C ALA A 25 13.66 -1.61 -0.98
N VAL A 26 14.05 -2.71 -0.34
CA VAL A 26 13.74 -4.07 -0.79
C VAL A 26 13.19 -4.89 0.37
N MET A 27 12.39 -5.89 0.03
CA MET A 27 11.87 -6.88 0.97
C MET A 27 11.93 -8.27 0.34
N GLU A 28 12.21 -9.29 1.16
CA GLU A 28 12.08 -10.67 0.73
C GLU A 28 10.60 -11.04 0.61
N VAL A 29 10.22 -11.56 -0.54
CA VAL A 29 8.87 -12.06 -0.79
C VAL A 29 8.89 -13.59 -0.99
N PRO A 30 7.77 -14.29 -0.79
CA PRO A 30 7.67 -15.70 -1.16
C PRO A 30 8.06 -15.91 -2.63
N TRP A 31 8.81 -16.97 -2.92
CA TRP A 31 9.32 -17.27 -4.26
C TRP A 31 8.21 -17.35 -5.31
N GLU A 32 7.03 -17.84 -4.91
CA GLU A 32 5.85 -17.96 -5.79
C GLU A 32 5.32 -16.60 -6.23
N ALA A 33 5.55 -15.57 -5.42
CA ALA A 33 5.13 -14.19 -5.70
C ALA A 33 6.21 -13.37 -6.42
N ALA A 34 7.46 -13.83 -6.41
CA ALA A 34 8.62 -13.05 -6.86
C ALA A 34 8.48 -12.54 -8.30
N SER A 35 7.92 -13.35 -9.21
CA SER A 35 7.72 -12.97 -10.62
C SER A 35 6.79 -11.78 -10.86
N ARG A 36 6.11 -11.28 -9.82
CA ARG A 36 5.22 -10.12 -9.90
C ARG A 36 5.94 -8.79 -9.73
N PHE A 37 7.19 -8.83 -9.25
CA PHE A 37 7.95 -7.65 -8.84
C PHE A 37 9.22 -7.45 -9.66
N GLY A 38 9.73 -6.24 -9.66
CA GLY A 38 11.12 -5.96 -9.99
C GLY A 38 12.02 -6.53 -8.89
N LEU A 39 12.97 -7.39 -9.25
CA LEU A 39 13.81 -8.11 -8.32
C LEU A 39 15.25 -7.61 -8.37
N MET A 40 15.84 -7.41 -7.19
CA MET A 40 17.24 -7.07 -7.04
C MET A 40 18.06 -8.32 -6.73
N VAL A 41 19.21 -8.47 -7.39
CA VAL A 41 20.25 -9.39 -6.97
C VAL A 41 21.36 -8.56 -6.37
N ALA A 42 21.67 -8.78 -5.10
CA ALA A 42 22.69 -8.04 -4.36
C ALA A 42 23.78 -9.00 -3.88
N ASP A 43 24.99 -8.46 -3.71
CA ASP A 43 26.10 -9.15 -3.09
C ASP A 43 26.05 -9.07 -1.53
N GLU A 44 27.02 -9.66 -0.86
CA GLU A 44 27.14 -9.68 0.61
C GLU A 44 27.28 -8.29 1.27
N ASN A 45 27.55 -7.25 0.48
CA ASN A 45 27.66 -5.86 0.90
C ASN A 45 26.43 -5.04 0.52
N ASP A 46 25.32 -5.68 0.14
CA ASP A 46 24.07 -5.09 -0.37
C ASP A 46 24.21 -4.36 -1.70
N ARG A 47 25.36 -4.51 -2.41
CA ARG A 47 25.55 -3.87 -3.70
C ARG A 47 24.74 -4.63 -4.76
N ILE A 48 23.90 -3.90 -5.49
CA ILE A 48 23.08 -4.46 -6.56
C ILE A 48 23.97 -4.82 -7.75
N THR A 49 23.92 -6.08 -8.15
CA THR A 49 24.70 -6.64 -9.26
C THR A 49 23.85 -6.95 -10.48
N GLU A 50 22.55 -7.22 -10.27
CA GLU A 50 21.58 -7.49 -11.34
C GLU A 50 20.20 -6.98 -10.94
N PHE A 51 19.41 -6.57 -11.92
CA PHE A 51 18.00 -6.25 -11.80
C PHE A 51 17.18 -7.05 -12.80
N GLN A 52 16.04 -7.57 -12.38
CA GLN A 52 15.13 -8.33 -13.22
C GLN A 52 13.72 -7.77 -13.10
N GLU A 53 13.16 -7.18 -14.16
CA GLU A 53 11.78 -6.71 -14.15
C GLU A 53 10.82 -7.87 -14.42
N LYS A 54 10.02 -8.22 -13.43
CA LYS A 54 8.96 -9.25 -13.47
C LYS A 54 9.38 -10.54 -14.21
N PRO A 55 10.48 -11.20 -13.81
CA PRO A 55 11.05 -12.30 -14.56
C PRO A 55 10.20 -13.55 -14.46
N LYS A 56 10.12 -14.34 -15.53
CA LYS A 56 9.47 -15.65 -15.51
C LYS A 56 10.23 -16.68 -14.64
N ASN A 57 11.54 -16.54 -14.57
CA ASN A 57 12.42 -17.39 -13.77
C ASN A 57 13.25 -16.49 -12.85
N PRO A 58 12.78 -16.16 -11.64
CA PRO A 58 13.47 -15.27 -10.74
C PRO A 58 14.77 -15.87 -10.22
N LYS A 59 15.84 -15.08 -10.20
CA LYS A 59 17.13 -15.42 -9.59
C LYS A 59 17.23 -14.99 -8.13
N SER A 60 16.32 -14.16 -7.68
CA SER A 60 16.23 -13.62 -6.33
C SER A 60 14.76 -13.49 -5.95
N ASN A 61 14.47 -13.47 -4.65
CA ASN A 61 13.17 -13.10 -4.11
C ASN A 61 13.19 -11.72 -3.42
N LEU A 62 14.24 -10.93 -3.65
CA LEU A 62 14.42 -9.60 -3.08
C LEU A 62 13.67 -8.58 -3.93
N ALA A 63 12.40 -8.34 -3.57
CA ALA A 63 11.52 -7.47 -4.32
C ALA A 63 11.80 -5.98 -4.05
N SER A 64 11.84 -5.19 -5.12
CA SER A 64 11.84 -3.74 -5.03
C SER A 64 10.51 -3.24 -4.48
N MET A 65 10.57 -2.43 -3.44
CA MET A 65 9.38 -1.76 -2.90
C MET A 65 8.96 -0.55 -3.75
N GLY A 66 9.72 -0.18 -4.79
CA GLY A 66 9.46 1.02 -5.58
C GLY A 66 9.75 2.32 -4.82
N ILE A 67 10.51 2.25 -3.73
CA ILE A 67 10.94 3.40 -2.93
C ILE A 67 12.43 3.59 -3.13
N TYR A 68 12.82 4.75 -3.65
CA TYR A 68 14.17 5.02 -4.08
C TYR A 68 14.77 6.27 -3.42
N ILE A 69 16.08 6.23 -3.17
CA ILE A 69 16.88 7.43 -2.87
C ILE A 69 17.96 7.57 -3.95
N PHE A 70 18.06 8.76 -4.53
CA PHE A 70 19.05 9.13 -5.53
C PHE A 70 19.85 10.34 -5.11
N ASN A 71 21.09 10.41 -5.53
CA ASN A 71 21.77 11.69 -5.66
C ASN A 71 21.13 12.49 -6.80
N TRP A 72 20.69 13.72 -6.53
CA TRP A 72 19.92 14.53 -7.48
C TRP A 72 20.61 14.73 -8.84
N ASP A 73 21.92 15.02 -8.82
CA ASP A 73 22.65 15.24 -10.07
C ASP A 73 22.67 13.98 -10.96
N ILE A 74 22.74 12.81 -10.33
CA ILE A 74 22.68 11.52 -11.03
C ILE A 74 21.27 11.30 -11.59
N LEU A 75 20.24 11.40 -10.77
CA LEU A 75 18.86 11.21 -11.22
C LEU A 75 18.52 12.16 -12.36
N ARG A 76 18.80 13.46 -12.19
CA ARG A 76 18.52 14.48 -13.19
C ARG A 76 19.15 14.15 -14.54
N LYS A 77 20.42 13.70 -14.53
CA LYS A 77 21.12 13.32 -15.77
C LYS A 77 20.37 12.20 -16.49
N TYR A 78 20.08 11.10 -15.79
CA TYR A 78 19.43 9.94 -16.41
C TYR A 78 18.00 10.24 -16.88
N LEU A 79 17.23 11.04 -16.15
CA LEU A 79 15.89 11.44 -16.58
C LEU A 79 15.90 12.27 -17.86
N ILE A 80 16.87 13.20 -18.01
CA ILE A 80 17.00 14.01 -19.23
C ILE A 80 17.45 13.15 -20.43
N GLU A 81 18.38 12.22 -20.20
CA GLU A 81 18.86 11.30 -21.25
C GLU A 81 17.74 10.34 -21.68
N ASP A 82 16.94 9.85 -20.73
CA ASP A 82 15.83 8.94 -20.97
C ASP A 82 14.69 9.62 -21.74
N GLU A 83 14.32 10.84 -21.36
CA GLU A 83 13.30 11.65 -22.07
C GLU A 83 13.70 11.94 -23.52
N ALA A 84 14.99 12.06 -23.79
CA ALA A 84 15.51 12.31 -25.14
C ALA A 84 15.58 11.04 -26.01
N ASP A 85 15.46 9.84 -25.43
CA ASP A 85 15.47 8.57 -26.16
C ASP A 85 14.07 8.20 -26.67
N PRO A 86 13.83 8.23 -27.99
CA PRO A 86 12.51 7.91 -28.55
C PRO A 86 12.10 6.43 -28.37
N ASN A 87 13.02 5.56 -27.94
CA ASN A 87 12.75 4.15 -27.66
C ASN A 87 12.54 3.89 -26.16
N SER A 88 12.66 4.89 -25.31
CA SER A 88 12.41 4.74 -23.87
C SER A 88 10.91 4.58 -23.58
N GLU A 89 10.60 3.76 -22.60
CA GLU A 89 9.26 3.63 -22.02
C GLU A 89 9.03 4.65 -20.90
N ASN A 90 10.02 5.48 -20.56
CA ASN A 90 10.01 6.41 -19.43
C ASN A 90 9.71 5.72 -18.10
N ASP A 91 10.31 4.56 -17.89
CA ASP A 91 10.08 3.69 -16.75
C ASP A 91 11.36 3.42 -15.95
N PHE A 92 11.27 3.45 -14.62
CA PHE A 92 12.42 3.21 -13.77
C PHE A 92 12.98 1.79 -13.91
N GLY A 93 12.11 0.78 -13.97
CA GLY A 93 12.49 -0.62 -14.07
C GLY A 93 13.04 -0.99 -15.44
N ASN A 94 12.41 -0.50 -16.52
CA ASN A 94 12.78 -0.85 -17.88
C ASN A 94 13.94 0.00 -18.44
N ASN A 95 14.13 1.23 -17.95
CA ASN A 95 15.08 2.18 -18.51
C ASN A 95 16.13 2.66 -17.50
N ILE A 96 15.70 3.36 -16.43
CA ILE A 96 16.64 4.08 -15.54
C ILE A 96 17.55 3.11 -14.77
N ILE A 97 16.99 2.09 -14.11
CA ILE A 97 17.75 1.13 -13.30
C ILE A 97 18.73 0.31 -14.15
N PRO A 98 18.32 -0.26 -15.30
CA PRO A 98 19.25 -0.94 -16.21
C PRO A 98 20.38 -0.03 -16.71
N ASN A 99 20.09 1.23 -17.03
CA ASN A 99 21.10 2.19 -17.49
C ASN A 99 22.12 2.50 -16.37
N LEU A 100 21.65 2.70 -15.12
CA LEU A 100 22.54 2.88 -13.96
C LEU A 100 23.45 1.67 -13.73
N LEU A 101 22.91 0.46 -13.86
CA LEU A 101 23.69 -0.78 -13.73
C LEU A 101 24.73 -0.91 -14.82
N ARG A 102 24.35 -0.69 -16.08
CA ARG A 102 25.26 -0.73 -17.23
C ARG A 102 26.44 0.25 -17.07
N ASP A 103 26.17 1.42 -16.53
CA ASP A 103 27.15 2.48 -16.32
C ASP A 103 27.98 2.29 -15.02
N GLY A 104 27.79 1.16 -14.31
CA GLY A 104 28.55 0.79 -13.12
C GLY A 104 28.33 1.70 -11.91
N ARG A 105 27.17 2.34 -11.80
CA ARG A 105 26.82 3.21 -10.67
C ARG A 105 26.80 2.45 -9.35
N ARG A 106 27.01 3.17 -8.26
CA ARG A 106 26.98 2.62 -6.90
C ARG A 106 25.54 2.46 -6.44
N MET A 107 25.00 1.28 -6.66
CA MET A 107 23.60 0.93 -6.40
C MET A 107 23.51 -0.05 -5.25
N TYR A 108 22.63 0.21 -4.27
CA TYR A 108 22.52 -0.60 -3.06
C TYR A 108 21.08 -0.91 -2.71
N ALA A 109 20.87 -2.11 -2.18
CA ALA A 109 19.59 -2.60 -1.67
C ALA A 109 19.51 -2.34 -0.16
N TYR A 110 18.54 -1.55 0.27
CA TYR A 110 18.21 -1.33 1.68
C TYR A 110 17.16 -2.32 2.12
N HIS A 111 17.52 -3.27 2.97
CA HIS A 111 16.59 -4.25 3.50
C HIS A 111 15.63 -3.59 4.47
N PHE A 112 14.37 -3.49 4.07
CA PHE A 112 13.30 -3.00 4.90
C PHE A 112 12.78 -4.11 5.80
N ASP A 113 12.67 -3.82 7.10
CA ASP A 113 12.06 -4.70 8.09
C ASP A 113 10.78 -4.05 8.62
N GLY A 114 9.64 -4.63 8.32
CA GLY A 114 8.34 -4.12 8.72
C GLY A 114 7.22 -4.56 7.78
N TYR A 115 6.03 -4.03 8.03
CA TYR A 115 4.88 -4.29 7.16
C TYR A 115 5.04 -3.57 5.82
N TRP A 116 4.93 -4.33 4.74
CA TRP A 116 4.82 -3.82 3.38
C TRP A 116 3.83 -4.67 2.57
N LYS A 117 2.94 -4.01 1.85
CA LYS A 117 2.00 -4.67 0.95
C LYS A 117 1.81 -3.85 -0.32
N ASP A 118 2.00 -4.48 -1.47
CA ASP A 118 1.58 -3.93 -2.75
C ASP A 118 0.05 -4.08 -2.89
N VAL A 119 -0.64 -2.96 -3.11
CA VAL A 119 -2.10 -2.87 -3.24
C VAL A 119 -2.54 -2.57 -4.67
N GLY A 120 -1.73 -2.95 -5.65
CA GLY A 120 -1.99 -2.77 -7.08
C GLY A 120 -3.13 -3.63 -7.67
N THR A 121 -3.76 -4.50 -6.87
CA THR A 121 -4.92 -5.29 -7.27
C THR A 121 -6.08 -5.14 -6.29
N ILE A 122 -7.32 -5.32 -6.77
CA ILE A 122 -8.51 -5.24 -5.91
C ILE A 122 -8.44 -6.23 -4.72
N PRO A 123 -8.06 -7.51 -4.92
CA PRO A 123 -7.88 -8.42 -3.80
C PRO A 123 -6.85 -7.93 -2.78
N SER A 124 -5.66 -7.49 -3.21
CA SER A 124 -4.63 -7.03 -2.28
C SER A 124 -5.02 -5.74 -1.54
N LEU A 125 -5.80 -4.86 -2.18
CA LEU A 125 -6.37 -3.68 -1.52
C LEU A 125 -7.38 -4.09 -0.44
N TRP A 126 -8.26 -5.04 -0.73
CA TRP A 126 -9.21 -5.57 0.25
C TRP A 126 -8.48 -6.24 1.43
N GLU A 127 -7.55 -7.13 1.15
CA GLU A 127 -6.73 -7.82 2.16
C GLU A 127 -5.99 -6.82 3.07
N ALA A 128 -5.32 -5.82 2.50
CA ALA A 128 -4.61 -4.81 3.28
C ALA A 128 -5.53 -4.04 4.25
N ASN A 129 -6.76 -3.77 3.83
CA ASN A 129 -7.76 -3.16 4.72
C ASN A 129 -8.21 -4.13 5.83
N MET A 130 -8.39 -5.41 5.53
CA MET A 130 -8.77 -6.40 6.56
C MET A 130 -7.62 -6.64 7.56
N GLU A 131 -6.38 -6.66 7.10
CA GLU A 131 -5.19 -6.81 7.95
C GLU A 131 -5.06 -5.70 9.01
N VAL A 132 -5.52 -4.49 8.71
CA VAL A 132 -5.54 -3.37 9.69
C VAL A 132 -6.47 -3.66 10.88
N LEU A 133 -7.46 -4.52 10.72
CA LEU A 133 -8.37 -4.92 11.81
C LEU A 133 -7.75 -5.96 12.75
N ASP A 134 -6.61 -6.54 12.39
CA ASP A 134 -5.88 -7.53 13.18
C ASP A 134 -4.39 -7.14 13.32
N PRO A 135 -4.08 -6.08 14.08
CA PRO A 135 -2.72 -5.56 14.20
C PRO A 135 -1.75 -6.52 14.91
N GLU A 136 -2.27 -7.48 15.68
CA GLU A 136 -1.44 -8.46 16.41
C GLU A 136 -0.80 -9.48 15.46
N HIS A 137 -1.46 -9.84 14.38
CA HIS A 137 -0.98 -10.83 13.41
C HIS A 137 -0.46 -10.20 12.12
N SER A 138 -0.99 -9.06 11.72
CA SER A 138 -0.62 -8.41 10.45
C SER A 138 0.70 -7.64 10.50
N GLY A 139 1.11 -7.20 11.70
CA GLY A 139 2.30 -6.36 11.86
C GLY A 139 2.10 -4.88 11.52
N ILE A 140 0.88 -4.46 11.15
CA ILE A 140 0.54 -3.03 10.98
C ILE A 140 -0.38 -2.55 12.10
N ASN A 141 0.09 -1.60 12.90
CA ASN A 141 -0.67 -0.97 13.97
C ASN A 141 -0.86 0.52 13.68
N LEU A 142 -2.10 0.93 13.38
CA LEU A 142 -2.46 2.34 13.16
C LEU A 142 -2.63 3.11 14.47
N PHE A 143 -2.75 2.43 15.61
CA PHE A 143 -2.96 3.01 16.94
C PHE A 143 -1.65 3.17 17.74
N ASP A 144 -0.49 3.02 17.10
CA ASP A 144 0.81 3.20 17.74
C ASP A 144 1.00 4.67 18.17
N GLU A 145 0.98 4.93 19.48
CA GLU A 145 1.12 6.26 20.04
C GLU A 145 2.53 6.86 19.86
N ASN A 146 3.54 6.01 19.71
CA ASN A 146 4.93 6.44 19.54
C ASN A 146 5.25 6.81 18.09
N TRP A 147 4.49 6.27 17.14
CA TRP A 147 4.68 6.54 15.72
C TRP A 147 3.32 6.76 15.05
N LYS A 148 2.75 7.93 15.24
CA LYS A 148 1.43 8.31 14.74
C LYS A 148 1.43 8.49 13.23
N ILE A 149 0.38 7.97 12.59
CA ILE A 149 0.08 8.22 11.19
C ILE A 149 -0.93 9.37 11.13
N TYR A 150 -0.59 10.41 10.38
CA TYR A 150 -1.43 11.58 10.19
C TYR A 150 -2.16 11.49 8.86
N SER A 151 -3.44 11.81 8.86
CA SER A 151 -4.27 11.86 7.67
C SER A 151 -5.00 13.19 7.55
N ARG A 152 -5.65 13.42 6.41
CA ARG A 152 -6.50 14.59 6.22
C ARG A 152 -7.67 14.55 7.21
N ASN A 153 -7.88 15.63 7.93
CA ASN A 153 -9.08 15.80 8.76
C ASN A 153 -10.30 15.96 7.86
N SER A 154 -11.31 15.12 8.03
CA SER A 154 -12.57 15.18 7.28
C SER A 154 -13.41 16.43 7.62
N GLY A 155 -13.18 17.04 8.78
CA GLY A 155 -13.99 18.13 9.31
C GLY A 155 -15.43 17.71 9.70
N MET A 156 -15.72 16.42 9.69
CA MET A 156 -17.01 15.86 10.07
C MET A 156 -17.14 15.71 11.59
N THR A 157 -18.37 15.60 12.06
CA THR A 157 -18.65 15.28 13.47
C THR A 157 -18.29 13.82 13.77
N GLY A 158 -18.19 13.46 15.05
CA GLY A 158 -17.99 12.07 15.44
C GLY A 158 -19.08 11.15 14.85
N HIS A 159 -18.77 9.87 14.71
CA HIS A 159 -19.72 8.85 14.25
C HIS A 159 -20.82 8.62 15.29
N LYS A 160 -22.00 8.20 14.80
CA LYS A 160 -23.15 7.83 15.65
C LYS A 160 -23.55 6.38 15.41
N ILE A 161 -23.52 5.59 16.47
CA ILE A 161 -24.04 4.21 16.49
C ILE A 161 -25.42 4.23 17.18
N ALA A 162 -26.46 3.76 16.48
CA ALA A 162 -27.81 3.72 17.01
C ALA A 162 -27.99 2.60 18.05
N LYS A 163 -29.03 2.71 18.90
CA LYS A 163 -29.29 1.76 20.01
C LYS A 163 -29.38 0.29 19.58
N ASN A 164 -29.91 0.04 18.38
CA ASN A 164 -30.14 -1.34 17.88
C ASN A 164 -29.09 -1.77 16.85
N ALA A 165 -28.10 -0.95 16.58
CA ALA A 165 -26.99 -1.30 15.69
C ALA A 165 -26.06 -2.31 16.37
N VAL A 166 -25.52 -3.24 15.57
CA VAL A 166 -24.53 -4.23 16.04
C VAL A 166 -23.22 -3.99 15.32
N VAL A 167 -22.18 -3.64 16.06
CA VAL A 167 -20.85 -3.41 15.50
C VAL A 167 -19.86 -4.35 16.17
N THR A 168 -19.08 -5.09 15.36
CA THR A 168 -18.10 -6.05 15.85
C THR A 168 -16.83 -5.97 15.00
N ASN A 169 -15.66 -5.89 15.64
CA ASN A 169 -14.31 -5.88 15.03
C ASN A 169 -14.25 -5.03 13.75
N SER A 170 -14.53 -3.73 13.85
CA SER A 170 -14.64 -2.84 12.69
C SER A 170 -14.04 -1.48 12.97
N MET A 171 -13.50 -0.84 11.96
CA MET A 171 -13.05 0.55 12.03
C MET A 171 -14.09 1.48 11.40
N ILE A 172 -14.52 2.48 12.17
CA ILE A 172 -15.53 3.45 11.74
C ILE A 172 -14.97 4.85 11.93
N THR A 173 -14.89 5.61 10.86
CA THR A 173 -14.34 6.96 10.90
C THR A 173 -15.43 8.03 11.12
N ASP A 174 -15.03 9.31 11.13
CA ASP A 174 -15.91 10.42 11.46
C ASP A 174 -17.12 10.55 10.51
N GLY A 175 -18.20 11.11 11.01
CA GLY A 175 -19.42 11.40 10.26
C GLY A 175 -20.29 10.21 9.94
N CYS A 176 -19.89 8.99 10.28
CA CYS A 176 -20.68 7.79 10.01
C CYS A 176 -21.97 7.74 10.84
N ARG A 177 -23.04 7.17 10.26
CA ARG A 177 -24.30 6.86 10.92
C ARG A 177 -24.60 5.38 10.77
N ILE A 178 -24.57 4.64 11.87
CA ILE A 178 -24.73 3.19 11.88
C ILE A 178 -26.03 2.86 12.60
N GLU A 179 -27.02 2.36 11.87
CA GLU A 179 -28.32 1.92 12.35
C GLU A 179 -28.57 0.42 12.10
N GLY A 180 -27.73 -0.19 11.25
CA GLY A 180 -27.72 -1.62 10.92
C GLY A 180 -26.57 -2.39 11.54
N GLY A 181 -26.18 -3.52 10.93
CA GLY A 181 -25.07 -4.38 11.34
C GLY A 181 -23.78 -4.09 10.60
N VAL A 182 -22.65 -4.01 11.31
CA VAL A 182 -21.31 -3.89 10.74
C VAL A 182 -20.39 -4.88 11.44
N LYS A 183 -19.77 -5.77 10.67
CA LYS A 183 -18.88 -6.80 11.21
C LYS A 183 -17.64 -6.92 10.35
N HIS A 184 -16.46 -6.93 11.00
CA HIS A 184 -15.16 -7.11 10.36
C HIS A 184 -15.01 -6.26 9.08
N SER A 185 -15.28 -4.94 9.23
CA SER A 185 -15.40 -4.03 8.08
C SER A 185 -14.80 -2.67 8.40
N ILE A 186 -14.41 -1.96 7.34
CA ILE A 186 -13.89 -0.59 7.44
C ILE A 186 -14.86 0.37 6.77
N LEU A 187 -15.33 1.36 7.51
CA LEU A 187 -16.22 2.41 7.03
C LEU A 187 -15.50 3.76 7.05
N PHE A 188 -15.31 4.34 5.87
CA PHE A 188 -14.74 5.67 5.71
C PHE A 188 -15.74 6.78 6.03
N SER A 189 -15.26 8.02 6.05
CA SER A 189 -16.01 9.16 6.58
C SER A 189 -17.37 9.36 5.91
N GLY A 190 -18.38 9.61 6.73
CA GLY A 190 -19.73 9.93 6.27
C GLY A 190 -20.56 8.76 5.74
N VAL A 191 -20.11 7.53 5.91
CA VAL A 191 -20.88 6.33 5.52
C VAL A 191 -22.13 6.20 6.37
N LYS A 192 -23.24 5.81 5.71
CA LYS A 192 -24.54 5.52 6.35
C LYS A 192 -24.89 4.06 6.16
N VAL A 193 -25.24 3.38 7.25
CA VAL A 193 -25.77 2.01 7.24
C VAL A 193 -27.15 2.04 7.88
N GLU A 194 -28.19 1.92 7.06
CA GLU A 194 -29.59 2.06 7.50
C GLU A 194 -30.11 0.83 8.27
N PRO A 195 -31.27 0.93 8.94
CA PRO A 195 -31.82 -0.16 9.72
C PRO A 195 -31.99 -1.45 8.92
N GLY A 196 -31.60 -2.58 9.50
CA GLY A 196 -31.68 -3.90 8.85
C GLY A 196 -30.61 -4.17 7.77
N ALA A 197 -29.84 -3.18 7.37
CA ALA A 197 -28.69 -3.40 6.48
C ALA A 197 -27.56 -4.12 7.20
N VAL A 198 -26.77 -4.90 6.47
CA VAL A 198 -25.63 -5.67 6.96
C VAL A 198 -24.40 -5.41 6.09
N VAL A 199 -23.30 -5.05 6.73
CA VAL A 199 -21.98 -4.91 6.10
C VAL A 199 -21.03 -5.88 6.79
N GLU A 200 -20.47 -6.84 6.07
CA GLU A 200 -19.59 -7.88 6.61
C GLU A 200 -18.38 -8.07 5.70
N ASP A 201 -17.18 -8.21 6.30
CA ASP A 201 -15.91 -8.44 5.60
C ASP A 201 -15.68 -7.45 4.44
N SER A 202 -16.04 -6.18 4.62
CA SER A 202 -16.13 -5.22 3.52
C SER A 202 -15.48 -3.88 3.84
N VAL A 203 -15.09 -3.20 2.78
CA VAL A 203 -14.58 -1.82 2.82
C VAL A 203 -15.61 -0.91 2.16
N VAL A 204 -16.12 0.09 2.89
CA VAL A 204 -17.07 1.07 2.34
C VAL A 204 -16.44 2.45 2.36
N MET A 205 -16.16 2.98 1.17
CA MET A 205 -15.52 4.29 1.02
C MET A 205 -16.48 5.44 1.31
N GLY A 206 -15.90 6.62 1.51
CA GLY A 206 -16.59 7.78 2.06
C GLY A 206 -17.85 8.24 1.35
N GLY A 207 -18.81 8.76 2.12
CA GLY A 207 -20.05 9.32 1.61
C GLY A 207 -21.09 8.31 1.09
N SER A 208 -20.77 7.00 1.14
CA SER A 208 -21.65 5.96 0.64
C SER A 208 -22.78 5.63 1.60
N THR A 209 -23.91 5.16 1.05
CA THR A 209 -25.11 4.79 1.81
C THR A 209 -25.53 3.36 1.50
N ILE A 210 -25.66 2.55 2.53
CA ILE A 210 -26.19 1.18 2.47
C ILE A 210 -27.61 1.24 2.99
N ARG A 211 -28.59 1.13 2.08
CA ARG A 211 -30.02 1.29 2.37
C ARG A 211 -30.59 0.14 3.17
N SER A 212 -31.77 0.37 3.73
CA SER A 212 -32.46 -0.57 4.60
C SER A 212 -32.55 -1.97 3.99
N GLY A 213 -32.19 -2.98 4.80
CA GLY A 213 -32.23 -4.40 4.41
C GLY A 213 -31.17 -4.85 3.41
N ALA A 214 -30.33 -3.95 2.88
CA ALA A 214 -29.28 -4.34 1.97
C ALA A 214 -28.18 -5.15 2.68
N VAL A 215 -27.52 -6.06 1.94
CA VAL A 215 -26.46 -6.92 2.41
C VAL A 215 -25.22 -6.73 1.55
N VAL A 216 -24.11 -6.32 2.17
CA VAL A 216 -22.81 -6.14 1.52
C VAL A 216 -21.82 -7.10 2.18
N ARG A 217 -21.23 -8.02 1.42
CA ARG A 217 -20.26 -9.00 1.92
C ARG A 217 -19.06 -9.13 1.00
N HIS A 218 -17.88 -9.19 1.61
CA HIS A 218 -16.61 -9.42 0.94
C HIS A 218 -16.42 -8.50 -0.28
N ALA A 219 -16.71 -7.21 -0.10
CA ALA A 219 -16.75 -6.22 -1.16
C ALA A 219 -16.00 -4.94 -0.82
N ILE A 220 -15.59 -4.21 -1.85
CA ILE A 220 -15.15 -2.82 -1.76
C ILE A 220 -16.21 -1.95 -2.43
N ILE A 221 -16.85 -1.07 -1.67
CA ILE A 221 -17.80 -0.09 -2.17
C ILE A 221 -17.07 1.25 -2.35
N ALA A 222 -17.08 1.78 -3.55
CA ALA A 222 -16.42 3.05 -3.88
C ALA A 222 -17.08 4.26 -3.21
N GLU A 223 -16.46 5.44 -3.34
CA GLU A 223 -16.96 6.67 -2.76
C GLU A 223 -18.30 7.10 -3.36
N ASN A 224 -19.18 7.66 -2.50
CA ASN A 224 -20.46 8.23 -2.89
C ASN A 224 -21.41 7.26 -3.61
N VAL A 225 -21.31 5.96 -3.32
CA VAL A 225 -22.18 4.91 -3.86
C VAL A 225 -23.41 4.74 -2.99
N GLU A 226 -24.55 4.49 -3.60
CA GLU A 226 -25.75 4.07 -2.93
C GLU A 226 -26.09 2.60 -3.27
N ILE A 227 -26.09 1.74 -2.26
CA ILE A 227 -26.62 0.36 -2.37
C ILE A 227 -28.09 0.41 -2.01
N GLY A 228 -28.94 0.07 -2.97
CA GLY A 228 -30.41 0.17 -2.84
C GLY A 228 -31.00 -0.75 -1.79
N GLU A 229 -32.27 -0.50 -1.43
CA GLU A 229 -32.97 -1.29 -0.42
C GLU A 229 -33.03 -2.76 -0.81
N ASN A 230 -32.75 -3.65 0.19
CA ASN A 230 -32.74 -5.10 0.04
C ASN A 230 -31.80 -5.65 -1.06
N ALA A 231 -30.90 -4.83 -1.61
CA ALA A 231 -29.91 -5.29 -2.56
C ALA A 231 -28.86 -6.20 -1.88
N VAL A 232 -28.29 -7.12 -2.65
CA VAL A 232 -27.21 -8.04 -2.19
C VAL A 232 -26.00 -7.82 -3.10
N VAL A 233 -24.86 -7.55 -2.48
CA VAL A 233 -23.56 -7.33 -3.11
C VAL A 233 -22.54 -8.28 -2.49
#